data_097d32914c72c7c9f8dab2252a5b2e2d
#
_entry.id   097d32914c72c7c9f8dab2252a5b2e2d
#
_cell.length_a   1.000
_cell.length_b   1.000
_cell.length_c   1.000
_cell.angle_alpha   90.00
_cell.angle_beta   90.00
_cell.angle_gamma   90.00
#
_symmetry.space_group_name_H-M   'P 1'
#
loop_
_entity.id
_entity.type
_entity.pdbx_description
1 polymer ?
#
loop_
_entity_poly.entity_id
_entity_poly.type
_entity_poly.pdbx_seq_one_letter_code
_entity_poly.pdbx_strand_id
1 'polypeptide(L)'
;MDGGTASRLVMEARQRAGLSQRALARRARTAQSVVARIESGTASPSWRTLERLLRGAGFTLSATLTPRLRGHSHMLEDVPRILRLTPEERLNELRNAARFFETAARKSP
;
A
#
# COMPACT_ATOMS: atom_id res chain seq x y z
N MET A 1 7.02 1.63 -5.75
CA MET A 1 6.52 2.89 -5.16
C MET A 1 7.56 3.97 -5.39
N ASP A 2 7.17 5.10 -5.88
CA ASP A 2 8.11 6.19 -6.10
C ASP A 2 8.39 6.97 -4.81
N GLY A 3 9.46 7.77 -4.83
CA GLY A 3 9.86 8.55 -3.67
C GLY A 3 8.83 9.60 -3.25
N GLY A 4 8.05 10.09 -4.19
CA GLY A 4 7.02 11.09 -3.91
C GLY A 4 5.86 10.52 -3.10
N THR A 5 5.44 9.32 -3.41
CA THR A 5 4.37 8.64 -2.67
C THR A 5 4.81 8.31 -1.25
N ALA A 6 6.00 7.76 -1.10
CA ALA A 6 6.55 7.44 0.22
C ALA A 6 6.74 8.69 1.07
N SER A 7 7.27 9.76 0.47
CA SER A 7 7.45 11.05 1.12
C SER A 7 6.13 11.55 1.71
N ARG A 8 5.09 11.53 0.90
CA ARG A 8 3.77 12.01 1.29
C ARG A 8 3.16 11.18 2.41
N LEU A 9 3.25 9.85 2.30
CA LEU A 9 2.71 8.96 3.31
C LEU A 9 3.39 9.14 4.66
N VAL A 10 4.71 9.20 4.67
CA VAL A 10 5.47 9.37 5.91
C VAL A 10 5.17 10.73 6.54
N MET A 11 5.17 11.77 5.74
CA MET A 11 4.88 13.12 6.23
C MET A 11 3.47 13.22 6.81
N GLU A 12 2.49 12.70 6.10
CA GLU A 12 1.10 12.72 6.55
C GLU A 12 0.92 11.94 7.85
N ALA A 13 1.45 10.72 7.91
CA ALA A 13 1.35 9.90 9.11
C ALA A 13 2.01 10.57 10.31
N ARG A 14 3.19 11.14 10.10
CA ARG A 14 3.93 11.84 11.15
C ARG A 14 3.14 13.04 11.67
N GLN A 15 2.62 13.86 10.77
CA GLN A 15 1.87 15.06 11.14
C GLN A 15 0.56 14.72 11.84
N ARG A 16 -0.14 13.70 11.36
CA ARG A 16 -1.38 13.24 12.00
C ARG A 16 -1.12 12.68 13.40
N ALA A 17 0.04 12.08 13.61
CA ALA A 17 0.43 11.56 14.92
C ALA A 17 1.00 12.64 15.85
N GLY A 18 1.22 13.85 15.33
CA GLY A 18 1.82 14.93 16.12
C GLY A 18 3.27 14.71 16.46
N LEU A 19 4.01 13.98 15.64
CA LEU A 19 5.40 13.63 15.90
C LEU A 19 6.35 14.51 15.10
N SER A 20 7.50 14.82 15.70
CA SER A 20 8.63 15.39 14.97
C SER A 20 9.32 14.28 14.16
N GLN A 21 10.16 14.66 13.19
CA GLN A 21 10.97 13.69 12.45
C GLN A 21 11.83 12.86 13.41
N ARG A 22 12.39 13.49 14.41
CA ARG A 22 13.24 12.83 15.40
C ARG A 22 12.43 11.87 16.26
N ALA A 23 11.24 12.24 16.67
CA ALA A 23 10.37 11.36 17.46
C ALA A 23 9.93 10.15 16.65
N LEU A 24 9.55 10.35 15.38
CA LEU A 24 9.20 9.23 14.51
C LEU A 24 10.39 8.29 14.30
N ALA A 25 11.58 8.85 14.08
CA ALA A 25 12.79 8.06 13.90
C ALA A 25 13.04 7.16 15.12
N ARG A 26 12.88 7.70 16.33
CA ARG A 26 13.05 6.91 17.55
C ARG A 26 12.05 5.77 17.64
N ARG A 27 10.78 6.04 17.34
CA ARG A 27 9.73 5.02 17.39
C ARG A 27 9.96 3.92 16.35
N ALA A 28 10.44 4.30 15.19
CA ALA A 28 10.71 3.36 14.09
C ALA A 28 12.10 2.72 14.19
N ARG A 29 12.89 3.09 15.19
CA ARG A 29 14.26 2.61 15.41
C ARG A 29 15.15 2.87 14.21
N THR A 30 15.14 4.11 13.77
CA THR A 30 15.98 4.56 12.66
C THR A 30 16.54 5.95 12.98
N ALA A 31 17.35 6.50 12.07
CA ALA A 31 17.93 7.81 12.26
C ALA A 31 16.99 8.91 11.74
N GLN A 32 17.02 10.06 12.38
CA GLN A 32 16.24 11.22 11.93
C GLN A 32 16.61 11.62 10.49
N SER A 33 17.88 11.47 10.11
CA SER A 33 18.33 11.76 8.75
C SER A 33 17.64 10.87 7.71
N VAL A 34 17.30 9.64 8.08
CA VAL A 34 16.57 8.72 7.19
C VAL A 34 15.17 9.26 6.96
N VAL A 35 14.47 9.65 8.01
CA VAL A 35 13.13 10.23 7.91
C VAL A 35 13.16 11.50 7.05
N ALA A 36 14.13 12.36 7.31
CA ALA A 36 14.28 13.61 6.56
C ALA A 36 14.48 13.38 5.06
N ARG A 37 15.32 12.42 4.69
CA ARG A 37 15.56 12.10 3.27
C ARG A 37 14.33 11.54 2.60
N ILE A 38 13.59 10.68 3.30
CA ILE A 38 12.36 10.12 2.74
C ILE A 38 11.33 11.23 2.53
N GLU A 39 11.14 12.10 3.51
CA GLU A 39 10.18 13.20 3.40
C GLU A 39 10.55 14.21 2.33
N SER A 40 11.85 14.45 2.12
CA SER A 40 12.32 15.33 1.06
C SER A 40 12.29 14.71 -0.33
N GLY A 41 12.02 13.41 -0.42
CA GLY A 41 11.99 12.70 -1.70
C GLY A 41 13.37 12.30 -2.22
N THR A 42 14.44 12.52 -1.45
CA THR A 42 15.80 12.16 -1.87
C THR A 42 16.13 10.68 -1.61
N ALA A 43 15.32 10.00 -0.83
CA ALA A 43 15.46 8.57 -0.61
C ALA A 43 14.13 7.87 -0.86
N SER A 44 14.21 6.71 -1.48
CA SER A 44 13.04 5.85 -1.74
C SER A 44 13.14 4.63 -0.83
N PRO A 45 12.31 4.54 0.20
CA PRO A 45 12.41 3.44 1.15
C PRO A 45 11.88 2.14 0.54
N SER A 46 12.39 1.03 1.05
CA SER A 46 11.80 -0.27 0.77
C SER A 46 10.43 -0.35 1.42
N TRP A 47 9.61 -1.31 0.99
CA TRP A 47 8.32 -1.55 1.61
C TRP A 47 8.45 -1.80 3.12
N ARG A 48 9.42 -2.59 3.51
CA ARG A 48 9.66 -2.90 4.93
C ARG A 48 10.00 -1.65 5.74
N THR A 49 10.85 -0.80 5.21
CA THR A 49 11.22 0.45 5.88
C THR A 49 10.02 1.38 6.00
N LEU A 50 9.26 1.52 4.93
CA LEU A 50 8.05 2.35 4.92
C LEU A 50 7.03 1.83 5.93
N GLU A 51 6.79 0.53 5.93
CA GLU A 51 5.89 -0.11 6.88
C GLU A 51 6.31 0.16 8.33
N ARG A 52 7.61 0.05 8.61
CA ARG A 52 8.14 0.32 9.95
C ARG A 52 7.93 1.76 10.37
N LEU A 53 8.16 2.70 9.47
CA LEU A 53 7.96 4.12 9.76
C LEU A 53 6.49 4.43 10.02
N LEU A 54 5.60 3.93 9.20
CA LEU A 54 4.18 4.17 9.37
C LEU A 54 3.65 3.52 10.65
N ARG A 55 4.15 2.34 10.97
CA ARG A 55 3.80 1.65 12.22
C ARG A 55 4.27 2.48 13.43
N GLY A 56 5.45 3.09 13.34
CA GLY A 56 5.95 3.97 14.38
C GLY A 56 5.06 5.18 14.61
N ALA A 57 4.36 5.63 13.59
CA ALA A 57 3.39 6.71 13.70
C ALA A 57 1.99 6.23 14.07
N GLY A 58 1.80 4.92 14.25
CA GLY A 58 0.50 4.36 14.61
C GLY A 58 -0.38 4.00 13.43
N PHE A 59 0.19 3.85 12.24
CA PHE A 59 -0.54 3.52 11.02
C PHE A 59 -0.12 2.17 10.47
N THR A 60 -1.03 1.54 9.75
CA THR A 60 -0.75 0.29 9.04
C THR A 60 -0.68 0.57 7.55
N LEU A 61 0.38 0.08 6.91
CA LEU A 61 0.51 0.18 5.46
C LEU A 61 -0.18 -1.01 4.82
N SER A 62 -1.09 -0.73 3.89
CA SER A 62 -1.76 -1.78 3.13
C SER A 62 -1.62 -1.48 1.63
N ALA A 63 -1.74 -2.52 0.83
CA ALA A 63 -1.69 -2.39 -0.62
C ALA A 63 -2.82 -3.18 -1.24
N THR A 64 -3.35 -2.65 -2.34
CA THR A 64 -4.37 -3.32 -3.12
C THR A 64 -3.89 -3.45 -4.55
N LEU A 65 -4.29 -4.54 -5.19
CA LEU A 65 -4.02 -4.76 -6.59
C LEU A 65 -5.25 -4.34 -7.38
N THR A 66 -5.04 -3.44 -8.33
CA THR A 66 -6.09 -3.02 -9.24
C THR A 66 -5.69 -3.45 -10.64
N PRO A 67 -6.56 -4.17 -11.36
CA PRO A 67 -6.25 -4.57 -12.73
C PRO A 67 -5.97 -3.35 -13.57
N ARG A 68 -4.88 -3.42 -14.33
CA ARG A 68 -4.50 -2.36 -15.22
C ARG A 68 -5.20 -2.56 -16.56
N LEU A 69 -5.96 -1.57 -17.00
CA LEU A 69 -6.54 -1.57 -18.33
C LEU A 69 -5.41 -1.34 -19.34
N ARG A 70 -5.07 -2.39 -20.06
CA ARG A 70 -4.10 -2.28 -21.15
C ARG A 70 -4.84 -1.86 -22.40
N GLY A 71 -4.17 -1.03 -23.16
CA GLY A 71 -4.65 -0.40 -24.38
C GLY A 71 -5.45 -1.26 -25.35
N HIS A 72 -5.83 -0.73 -26.28
CA HIS A 72 -6.93 -0.73 -27.19
C HIS A 72 -7.34 -2.06 -27.81
N SER A 73 -6.42 -2.85 -28.36
CA SER A 73 -6.78 -4.04 -29.13
C SER A 73 -7.06 -5.25 -28.26
N HIS A 74 -6.55 -5.27 -27.06
CA HIS A 74 -6.74 -6.37 -26.13
C HIS A 74 -7.85 -6.12 -25.13
N MET A 75 -8.46 -4.94 -25.16
CA MET A 75 -9.52 -4.60 -24.19
C MET A 75 -10.70 -5.56 -24.25
N LEU A 76 -11.04 -6.03 -25.44
CA LEU A 76 -12.17 -6.96 -25.59
C LEU A 76 -11.79 -8.38 -25.17
N GLU A 77 -10.53 -8.75 -25.36
CA GLU A 77 -10.02 -10.05 -24.93
C GLU A 77 -9.76 -10.05 -23.43
N ASP A 78 -9.33 -8.90 -22.93
CA ASP A 78 -9.08 -8.69 -21.51
C ASP A 78 -10.28 -8.16 -20.76
N VAL A 79 -11.42 -8.00 -21.44
CA VAL A 79 -12.67 -7.78 -20.73
C VAL A 79 -12.74 -8.88 -19.69
N PRO A 80 -12.65 -8.54 -18.42
CA PRO A 80 -12.52 -9.53 -17.37
C PRO A 80 -13.56 -10.62 -17.57
N ARG A 81 -13.12 -11.86 -17.43
CA ARG A 81 -14.03 -12.99 -17.45
C ARG A 81 -15.28 -12.71 -16.62
N ILE A 82 -15.11 -11.96 -15.56
CA ILE A 82 -16.18 -11.50 -14.67
C ILE A 82 -17.29 -10.77 -15.43
N LEU A 83 -16.96 -9.96 -16.43
CA LEU A 83 -17.97 -9.24 -17.22
C LEU A 83 -18.72 -10.13 -18.20
N ARG A 84 -18.18 -11.32 -18.49
CA ARG A 84 -18.85 -12.32 -19.32
C ARG A 84 -19.69 -13.27 -18.50
N LEU A 85 -19.55 -13.23 -17.19
CA LEU A 85 -20.26 -14.10 -16.28
C LEU A 85 -21.67 -13.59 -16.02
N THR A 86 -22.56 -14.49 -15.65
CA THR A 86 -23.87 -14.12 -15.14
C THR A 86 -23.70 -13.35 -13.83
N PRO A 87 -24.71 -12.57 -13.39
CA PRO A 87 -24.64 -11.89 -12.10
C PRO A 87 -24.31 -12.83 -10.93
N GLU A 88 -24.83 -14.04 -10.97
CA GLU A 88 -24.58 -15.04 -9.94
C GLU A 88 -23.12 -15.51 -9.96
N GLU A 89 -22.58 -15.76 -11.14
CA GLU A 89 -21.18 -16.13 -11.30
C GLU A 89 -20.25 -15.01 -10.87
N ARG A 90 -20.60 -13.75 -11.17
CA ARG A 90 -19.84 -12.59 -10.70
C ARG A 90 -19.78 -12.55 -9.19
N LEU A 91 -20.88 -12.82 -8.54
CA LEU A 91 -20.94 -12.82 -7.09
C LEU A 91 -20.04 -13.89 -6.49
N ASN A 92 -20.02 -15.09 -7.10
CA ASN A 92 -19.15 -16.17 -6.66
C ASN A 92 -17.68 -15.83 -6.83
N GLU A 93 -17.30 -15.22 -7.94
CA GLU A 93 -15.92 -14.78 -8.15
C GLU A 93 -15.48 -13.74 -7.11
N LEU A 94 -16.35 -12.82 -6.80
CA LEU A 94 -16.07 -11.81 -5.77
C LEU A 94 -15.93 -12.44 -4.38
N ARG A 95 -16.75 -13.43 -4.06
CA ARG A 95 -16.64 -14.17 -2.80
C ARG A 95 -15.32 -14.91 -2.71
N ASN A 96 -14.91 -15.55 -3.80
CA ASN A 96 -13.65 -16.29 -3.84
C ASN A 96 -12.46 -15.35 -3.66
N ALA A 97 -12.48 -14.20 -4.29
CA ALA A 97 -11.44 -13.19 -4.11
C ALA A 97 -11.39 -12.69 -2.66
N ALA A 98 -12.54 -12.41 -2.07
CA ALA A 98 -12.63 -11.98 -0.69
C ALA A 98 -12.07 -13.01 0.28
N ARG A 99 -12.40 -14.29 0.06
CA ARG A 99 -11.87 -15.39 0.88
C ARG A 99 -10.36 -15.51 0.75
N PHE A 100 -9.83 -15.34 -0.45
CA PHE A 100 -8.38 -15.38 -0.68
C PHE A 100 -7.67 -14.31 0.12
N PHE A 101 -8.13 -13.07 0.05
CA PHE A 101 -7.53 -11.96 0.80
C PHE A 101 -7.66 -12.14 2.30
N GLU A 102 -8.79 -12.61 2.76
CA GLU A 102 -9.02 -12.88 4.16
C GLU A 102 -8.07 -13.95 4.70
N THR A 103 -7.89 -15.03 3.96
CA THR A 103 -6.96 -16.10 4.33
C THR A 103 -5.53 -15.60 4.33
N ALA A 104 -5.12 -14.82 3.33
CA ALA A 104 -3.78 -14.25 3.27
C ALA A 104 -3.52 -13.30 4.44
N ALA A 105 -4.49 -12.48 4.79
CA ALA A 105 -4.38 -11.57 5.93
C ALA A 105 -4.22 -12.32 7.24
N ARG A 106 -4.92 -13.42 7.44
CA ARG A 106 -4.82 -14.24 8.64
C ARG A 106 -3.48 -14.95 8.77
N LYS A 107 -2.84 -15.28 7.64
CA LYS A 107 -1.54 -15.94 7.62
C LYS A 107 -0.38 -14.99 7.82
N SER A 108 -0.60 -13.71 7.71
CA SER A 108 0.43 -12.71 7.93
C SER A 108 0.66 -12.56 9.43
N PRO A 109 1.90 -12.75 9.89
CA PRO A 109 2.21 -12.57 11.31
C PRO A 109 2.11 -11.12 11.75
#